data_33d02322973d9429123066f2828fa55a
#
_entry.id   33d02322973d9429123066f2828fa55a
#
_cell.length_a   1.000
_cell.length_b   1.000
_cell.length_c   1.000
_cell.angle_alpha   90.00
_cell.angle_beta   90.00
_cell.angle_gamma   90.00
#
_symmetry.space_group_name_H-M   'P 1'
#
loop_
_entity.id
_entity.type
_entity.pdbx_description
1 polymer ?
#
loop_
_entity_poly.entity_id
_entity_poly.type
_entity_poly.pdbx_seq_one_letter_code
_entity_poly.pdbx_strand_id
1 'polypeptide(L)'
;MISGGPSSVYEAGSPTVDPALFSSGLAVLGICYGMHLMAQLSGGRVERGEQGEFGPALLEVDEPDVLFRDLESSQPIWMSHRDAVAVLPPGFRLLGHTETCPIAAMADERRRLYGVQFHPEVVHTRRGAEMLANFLFRICGCERDWDPRRRLGELEQQIRLAVGERNVLFFLSGGVDSTVAYTLTIRALGPERVHGVYVDTGLMREGETEFVAAVFGSIASGSFFIEPAAEEFLRALAGVRDPEHKRVIIGEKFVDIQERILERGHYLDGNWILGQGTIYPDTIESGGTAHADVIKTHHNRVAGIQRLIAARRIVEPLASFYKDEVRELGRELGLPETILSRHPFPGPALAIRCLCAEAAEPVRRVEDGWILPIRSVGVQGDSRSYRPVLALEQFPIEGEQLHDEATLLINRNAGINRVVSLVASHVPLPNVGSRPSEISPERLERLRRADAIVRRLAHESGFDRRIWQFPVVLIPVGDAARPDSVVLRPVDSVDGMTANAVLMERRLLDRMSAELLSLGGLCAVFYDLTHKPPATIEWE
;
A
#
# COMPACT_ATOMS: atom_id res chain seq x y z
N MET A 1 7.56 20.69 13.45
CA MET A 1 7.17 20.86 12.02
C MET A 1 5.65 20.89 11.91
N ILE A 2 5.09 21.69 10.99
CA ILE A 2 3.66 21.76 10.67
C ILE A 2 3.54 21.26 9.23
N SER A 3 2.84 20.14 9.05
CA SER A 3 2.75 19.44 7.76
C SER A 3 1.72 20.09 6.82
N GLY A 4 1.64 19.56 5.59
CA GLY A 4 0.63 19.90 4.60
C GLY A 4 -0.79 19.47 5.03
N GLY A 5 -1.80 19.92 4.29
CA GLY A 5 -3.20 19.57 4.51
C GLY A 5 -4.07 20.02 3.34
N PRO A 6 -5.27 19.43 3.19
CA PRO A 6 -6.15 19.68 2.03
C PRO A 6 -6.99 20.97 2.14
N SER A 7 -7.00 21.64 3.29
CA SER A 7 -7.82 22.83 3.56
C SER A 7 -7.10 24.10 3.14
N SER A 8 -7.86 25.16 2.89
CA SER A 8 -7.33 26.54 2.74
C SER A 8 -7.34 27.26 4.07
N VAL A 9 -6.24 27.97 4.40
CA VAL A 9 -6.09 28.64 5.72
C VAL A 9 -7.11 29.75 5.98
N TYR A 10 -7.77 30.24 4.96
CA TYR A 10 -8.83 31.27 5.05
C TYR A 10 -10.25 30.69 5.10
N GLU A 11 -10.41 29.37 5.02
CA GLU A 11 -11.72 28.72 5.14
C GLU A 11 -12.14 28.58 6.61
N ALA A 12 -13.43 28.78 6.88
CA ALA A 12 -13.97 28.64 8.23
C ALA A 12 -13.89 27.17 8.70
N GLY A 13 -13.28 26.95 9.87
CA GLY A 13 -13.12 25.61 10.44
C GLY A 13 -11.85 24.88 10.00
N SER A 14 -10.99 25.51 9.20
CA SER A 14 -9.68 24.95 8.85
C SER A 14 -8.80 24.73 10.08
N PRO A 15 -7.96 23.68 10.09
CA PRO A 15 -7.02 23.43 11.17
C PRO A 15 -6.13 24.65 11.44
N THR A 16 -5.95 25.01 12.69
CA THR A 16 -5.11 26.14 13.10
C THR A 16 -4.27 25.79 14.32
N VAL A 17 -3.28 26.63 14.61
CA VAL A 17 -2.46 26.55 15.82
C VAL A 17 -2.56 27.86 16.60
N ASP A 18 -2.18 27.83 17.88
CA ASP A 18 -2.05 29.06 18.66
C ASP A 18 -0.95 29.94 18.03
N PRO A 19 -1.25 31.20 17.65
CA PRO A 19 -0.25 32.12 17.09
C PRO A 19 0.98 32.32 17.98
N ALA A 20 0.86 32.12 19.29
CA ALA A 20 1.95 32.18 20.24
C ALA A 20 3.09 31.20 19.90
N LEU A 21 2.82 30.11 19.15
CA LEU A 21 3.82 29.18 18.66
C LEU A 21 4.92 29.91 17.87
N PHE A 22 4.55 30.87 17.01
CA PHE A 22 5.50 31.60 16.14
C PHE A 22 6.27 32.71 16.86
N SER A 23 5.97 32.95 18.14
CA SER A 23 6.70 33.86 19.03
C SER A 23 7.34 33.15 20.21
N SER A 24 7.22 31.84 20.32
CA SER A 24 7.71 31.02 21.44
C SER A 24 9.23 30.86 21.51
N GLY A 25 9.96 31.23 20.45
CA GLY A 25 11.40 30.98 20.30
C GLY A 25 11.74 29.56 19.85
N LEU A 26 10.76 28.69 19.63
CA LEU A 26 10.97 27.37 19.04
C LEU A 26 11.25 27.49 17.54
N ALA A 27 12.13 26.64 17.02
CA ALA A 27 12.31 26.51 15.58
C ALA A 27 11.08 25.81 14.97
N VAL A 28 10.48 26.42 13.94
CA VAL A 28 9.30 25.88 13.26
C VAL A 28 9.55 25.78 11.77
N LEU A 29 9.30 24.60 11.19
CA LEU A 29 9.21 24.38 9.74
C LEU A 29 7.76 24.17 9.35
N GLY A 30 7.21 25.05 8.51
CA GLY A 30 5.90 24.90 7.87
C GLY A 30 6.08 24.31 6.46
N ILE A 31 5.38 23.22 6.17
CA ILE A 31 5.38 22.55 4.87
C ILE A 31 4.01 22.73 4.24
N CYS A 32 3.92 23.25 3.01
CA CYS A 32 2.70 23.47 2.24
C CYS A 32 1.63 24.24 3.08
N TYR A 33 0.58 23.58 3.54
CA TYR A 33 -0.43 24.19 4.44
C TYR A 33 0.21 24.82 5.69
N GLY A 34 1.20 24.18 6.28
CA GLY A 34 1.94 24.71 7.44
C GLY A 34 2.68 26.01 7.14
N MET A 35 3.20 26.19 5.92
CA MET A 35 3.76 27.45 5.45
C MET A 35 2.67 28.53 5.30
N HIS A 36 1.51 28.17 4.73
CA HIS A 36 0.38 29.10 4.59
C HIS A 36 -0.09 29.58 5.97
N LEU A 37 -0.25 28.66 6.91
CA LEU A 37 -0.69 28.97 8.28
C LEU A 37 0.32 29.90 8.97
N MET A 38 1.62 29.61 8.84
CA MET A 38 2.68 30.46 9.36
C MET A 38 2.64 31.86 8.73
N ALA A 39 2.47 31.94 7.41
CA ALA A 39 2.37 33.22 6.71
C ALA A 39 1.18 34.05 7.20
N GLN A 40 0.00 33.46 7.25
CA GLN A 40 -1.23 34.14 7.65
C GLN A 40 -1.19 34.62 9.11
N LEU A 41 -0.78 33.77 10.03
CA LEU A 41 -0.72 34.08 11.46
C LEU A 41 0.44 35.04 11.82
N SER A 42 1.43 35.20 10.93
CA SER A 42 2.53 36.15 11.08
C SER A 42 2.31 37.48 10.37
N GLY A 43 1.10 37.72 9.80
CA GLY A 43 0.74 38.99 9.16
C GLY A 43 1.06 39.08 7.66
N GLY A 44 1.34 37.95 7.02
CA GLY A 44 1.39 37.82 5.57
C GLY A 44 0.01 37.59 4.96
N ARG A 45 -0.04 37.23 3.67
CA ARG A 45 -1.28 36.96 2.95
C ARG A 45 -1.14 35.73 2.06
N VAL A 46 -2.11 34.82 2.17
CA VAL A 46 -2.26 33.64 1.35
C VAL A 46 -3.45 33.85 0.42
N GLU A 47 -3.29 33.54 -0.84
CA GLU A 47 -4.31 33.67 -1.87
C GLU A 47 -4.40 32.39 -2.70
N ARG A 48 -5.57 32.19 -3.30
CA ARG A 48 -5.76 31.11 -4.25
C ARG A 48 -5.07 31.48 -5.57
N GLY A 49 -4.13 30.63 -6.01
CA GLY A 49 -3.47 30.78 -7.27
C GLY A 49 -4.42 30.60 -8.47
N GLU A 50 -4.17 31.32 -9.57
CA GLU A 50 -4.92 31.16 -10.82
C GLU A 50 -4.75 29.75 -11.36
N GLN A 51 -3.54 29.20 -11.29
CA GLN A 51 -3.19 27.82 -11.64
C GLN A 51 -2.67 27.11 -10.41
N GLY A 52 -3.04 25.82 -10.25
CA GLY A 52 -2.44 24.95 -9.25
C GLY A 52 -1.13 24.36 -9.78
N GLU A 53 -0.20 24.08 -8.87
CA GLU A 53 1.08 23.43 -9.19
C GLU A 53 1.09 22.04 -8.57
N PHE A 54 1.06 21.00 -9.44
CA PHE A 54 0.97 19.60 -9.03
C PHE A 54 2.02 18.78 -9.79
N GLY A 55 2.86 18.08 -9.04
CA GLY A 55 3.90 17.23 -9.62
C GLY A 55 5.30 17.82 -9.51
N PRO A 56 6.23 17.41 -10.40
CA PRO A 56 7.61 17.86 -10.38
C PRO A 56 7.73 19.33 -10.77
N ALA A 57 8.50 20.09 -10.01
CA ALA A 57 8.87 21.47 -10.27
C ALA A 57 10.36 21.69 -9.99
N LEU A 58 10.88 22.82 -10.43
CA LEU A 58 12.26 23.21 -10.18
C LEU A 58 12.27 24.41 -9.24
N LEU A 59 12.84 24.22 -8.03
CA LEU A 59 13.07 25.31 -7.07
C LEU A 59 14.37 26.02 -7.44
N GLU A 60 14.29 27.32 -7.65
CA GLU A 60 15.47 28.19 -7.71
C GLU A 60 15.68 28.83 -6.34
N VAL A 61 16.86 28.60 -5.77
CA VAL A 61 17.25 29.16 -4.45
C VAL A 61 17.76 30.57 -4.67
N ASP A 62 17.00 31.58 -4.22
CA ASP A 62 17.32 32.99 -4.40
C ASP A 62 18.42 33.47 -3.45
N GLU A 63 18.36 33.01 -2.21
CA GLU A 63 19.35 33.36 -1.20
C GLU A 63 19.88 32.11 -0.48
N PRO A 64 21.23 31.96 -0.37
CA PRO A 64 21.82 30.92 0.42
C PRO A 64 21.35 30.99 1.87
N ASP A 65 20.83 29.88 2.40
CA ASP A 65 20.37 29.78 3.77
C ASP A 65 20.81 28.47 4.42
N VAL A 66 20.68 28.40 5.75
CA VAL A 66 21.01 27.19 6.49
C VAL A 66 20.13 26.00 6.06
N LEU A 67 18.86 26.26 5.68
CA LEU A 67 17.94 25.21 5.22
C LEU A 67 18.42 24.53 3.92
N PHE A 68 18.97 25.31 2.99
CA PHE A 68 19.49 24.84 1.69
C PHE A 68 21.01 24.64 1.68
N ARG A 69 21.63 24.61 2.84
CA ARG A 69 23.07 24.48 2.95
C ARG A 69 23.56 23.15 2.37
N ASP A 70 24.65 23.21 1.60
CA ASP A 70 25.27 22.09 0.91
C ASP A 70 24.37 21.49 -0.20
N LEU A 71 23.37 22.24 -0.66
CA LEU A 71 22.51 21.91 -1.79
C LEU A 71 22.81 22.79 -3.00
N GLU A 72 22.44 22.33 -4.18
CA GLU A 72 22.57 23.11 -5.43
C GLU A 72 21.60 24.29 -5.43
N SER A 73 21.87 25.32 -6.24
CA SER A 73 20.97 26.48 -6.36
C SER A 73 19.67 26.16 -7.06
N SER A 74 19.62 25.12 -7.85
CA SER A 74 18.43 24.64 -8.55
C SER A 74 18.10 23.21 -8.12
N GLN A 75 16.91 22.97 -7.57
CA GLN A 75 16.51 21.72 -6.93
C GLN A 75 15.23 21.14 -7.53
N PRO A 76 15.22 19.88 -8.00
CA PRO A 76 13.96 19.20 -8.33
C PRO A 76 13.18 18.90 -7.04
N ILE A 77 11.97 19.42 -7.01
CA ILE A 77 11.05 19.32 -5.88
C ILE A 77 9.67 18.80 -6.34
N TRP A 78 8.82 18.44 -5.36
CA TRP A 78 7.45 18.03 -5.62
C TRP A 78 6.45 19.04 -5.06
N MET A 79 5.59 19.56 -5.91
CA MET A 79 4.53 20.49 -5.57
C MET A 79 3.16 19.79 -5.52
N SER A 80 2.29 20.26 -4.62
CA SER A 80 0.90 19.81 -4.54
C SER A 80 0.06 20.91 -3.86
N HIS A 81 -0.19 22.00 -4.56
CA HIS A 81 -0.93 23.13 -4.00
C HIS A 81 -1.67 23.94 -5.06
N ARG A 82 -2.65 24.71 -4.60
CA ARG A 82 -3.32 25.75 -5.38
C ARG A 82 -3.23 27.11 -4.70
N ASP A 83 -3.28 27.12 -3.38
CA ASP A 83 -3.06 28.31 -2.59
C ASP A 83 -1.55 28.60 -2.50
N ALA A 84 -1.18 29.85 -2.46
CA ALA A 84 0.20 30.29 -2.34
C ALA A 84 0.32 31.54 -1.44
N VAL A 85 1.48 31.73 -0.84
CA VAL A 85 1.80 32.96 -0.14
C VAL A 85 1.98 34.07 -1.17
N ALA A 86 1.06 35.05 -1.16
CA ALA A 86 1.10 36.20 -2.06
C ALA A 86 1.88 37.39 -1.48
N VAL A 87 1.94 37.51 -0.14
CA VAL A 87 2.68 38.56 0.55
C VAL A 87 3.45 37.95 1.71
N LEU A 88 4.76 38.14 1.71
CA LEU A 88 5.62 37.71 2.82
C LEU A 88 5.21 38.40 4.14
N PRO A 89 5.21 37.67 5.26
CA PRO A 89 5.00 38.29 6.56
C PRO A 89 6.13 39.25 6.94
N PRO A 90 5.88 40.24 7.79
CA PRO A 90 6.93 41.12 8.29
C PRO A 90 8.07 40.33 8.96
N GLY A 91 9.31 40.63 8.54
CA GLY A 91 10.51 40.01 9.03
C GLY A 91 10.94 38.73 8.28
N PHE A 92 10.11 38.21 7.40
CA PHE A 92 10.48 37.10 6.52
C PHE A 92 11.19 37.61 5.26
N ARG A 93 12.09 36.78 4.76
CA ARG A 93 12.74 36.95 3.46
C ARG A 93 12.40 35.78 2.55
N LEU A 94 12.48 36.02 1.25
CA LEU A 94 12.37 34.99 0.22
C LEU A 94 13.63 34.14 0.26
N LEU A 95 13.48 32.82 0.22
CA LEU A 95 14.58 31.86 0.07
C LEU A 95 14.64 31.23 -1.30
N GLY A 96 13.47 31.06 -1.95
CA GLY A 96 13.42 30.41 -3.25
C GLY A 96 12.03 30.48 -3.88
N HIS A 97 12.00 30.34 -5.21
CA HIS A 97 10.82 30.41 -6.03
C HIS A 97 10.81 29.27 -7.08
N THR A 98 9.65 29.03 -7.70
CA THR A 98 9.52 28.28 -8.95
C THR A 98 8.98 29.20 -10.05
N GLU A 99 8.88 28.68 -11.28
CA GLU A 99 8.33 29.45 -12.40
C GLU A 99 6.90 29.96 -12.12
N THR A 100 6.10 29.20 -11.38
CA THR A 100 4.68 29.48 -11.10
C THR A 100 4.39 29.85 -9.66
N CYS A 101 5.31 29.62 -8.73
CA CYS A 101 5.19 29.98 -7.30
C CYS A 101 6.29 30.97 -6.88
N PRO A 102 6.00 32.29 -6.85
CA PRO A 102 7.00 33.32 -6.54
C PRO A 102 7.58 33.24 -5.11
N ILE A 103 6.86 32.63 -4.17
CA ILE A 103 7.31 32.42 -2.80
C ILE A 103 7.17 30.92 -2.48
N ALA A 104 8.14 30.13 -2.99
CA ALA A 104 8.17 28.69 -2.75
C ALA A 104 8.95 28.31 -1.47
N ALA A 105 9.79 29.22 -0.96
CA ALA A 105 10.45 29.07 0.33
C ALA A 105 10.70 30.44 0.98
N MET A 106 10.51 30.52 2.30
CA MET A 106 10.67 31.73 3.08
C MET A 106 11.24 31.46 4.47
N ALA A 107 11.91 32.45 5.08
CA ALA A 107 12.39 32.32 6.45
C ALA A 107 12.39 33.66 7.23
N ASP A 108 12.20 33.54 8.55
CA ASP A 108 12.62 34.52 9.54
C ASP A 108 13.66 33.85 10.47
N GLU A 109 14.93 34.05 10.18
CA GLU A 109 16.03 33.43 10.91
C GLU A 109 16.09 33.87 12.38
N ARG A 110 15.71 35.11 12.69
CA ARG A 110 15.72 35.61 14.06
C ARG A 110 14.75 34.84 14.94
N ARG A 111 13.57 34.52 14.40
CA ARG A 111 12.54 33.72 15.08
C ARG A 111 12.71 32.22 14.83
N ARG A 112 13.66 31.82 13.97
CA ARG A 112 13.87 30.43 13.52
C ARG A 112 12.64 29.81 12.87
N LEU A 113 11.91 30.61 12.07
CA LEU A 113 10.71 30.20 11.34
C LEU A 113 11.07 30.00 9.87
N TYR A 114 10.74 28.83 9.34
CA TYR A 114 11.01 28.43 7.97
C TYR A 114 9.74 27.91 7.33
N GLY A 115 9.49 28.25 6.09
CA GLY A 115 8.34 27.77 5.33
C GLY A 115 8.76 27.31 3.94
N VAL A 116 8.24 26.16 3.52
CA VAL A 116 8.42 25.62 2.16
C VAL A 116 7.05 25.24 1.60
N GLN A 117 6.80 25.61 0.34
CA GLN A 117 5.56 25.30 -0.36
C GLN A 117 5.53 23.85 -0.88
N PHE A 118 6.67 23.34 -1.24
CA PHE A 118 6.87 21.97 -1.71
C PHE A 118 6.95 20.98 -0.54
N HIS A 119 6.97 19.69 -0.89
CA HIS A 119 7.01 18.60 0.06
C HIS A 119 8.42 17.97 0.15
N PRO A 120 9.25 18.38 1.13
CA PRO A 120 10.58 17.79 1.31
C PRO A 120 10.54 16.35 1.84
N GLU A 121 9.42 15.92 2.40
CA GLU A 121 9.22 14.59 2.97
C GLU A 121 8.98 13.50 1.93
N VAL A 122 8.64 13.87 0.69
CA VAL A 122 8.34 12.87 -0.35
C VAL A 122 9.59 12.51 -1.16
N VAL A 123 9.65 11.26 -1.63
CA VAL A 123 10.78 10.72 -2.40
C VAL A 123 11.08 11.47 -3.71
N HIS A 124 10.06 12.14 -4.27
CA HIS A 124 10.18 12.93 -5.49
C HIS A 124 10.94 14.26 -5.30
N THR A 125 11.05 14.75 -4.07
CA THR A 125 11.97 15.86 -3.71
C THR A 125 13.33 15.27 -3.41
N ARG A 126 14.20 15.20 -4.43
CA ARG A 126 15.46 14.43 -4.40
C ARG A 126 16.34 14.70 -3.19
N ARG A 127 16.47 15.95 -2.79
CA ARG A 127 17.33 16.40 -1.66
C ARG A 127 16.50 16.80 -0.44
N GLY A 128 15.24 16.37 -0.37
CA GLY A 128 14.30 16.70 0.72
C GLY A 128 14.79 16.22 2.09
N ALA A 129 15.34 15.00 2.16
CA ALA A 129 15.92 14.47 3.40
C ALA A 129 17.06 15.33 3.94
N GLU A 130 17.87 15.93 3.07
CA GLU A 130 18.98 16.80 3.47
C GLU A 130 18.48 18.17 3.92
N MET A 131 17.41 18.71 3.30
CA MET A 131 16.73 19.92 3.78
C MET A 131 16.16 19.69 5.19
N LEU A 132 15.49 18.56 5.42
CA LEU A 132 14.99 18.18 6.73
C LEU A 132 16.13 17.98 7.74
N ALA A 133 17.23 17.36 7.34
CA ALA A 133 18.43 17.21 8.16
C ALA A 133 19.04 18.56 8.54
N ASN A 134 19.11 19.52 7.60
CA ASN A 134 19.58 20.88 7.88
C ASN A 134 18.67 21.56 8.91
N PHE A 135 17.32 21.41 8.77
CA PHE A 135 16.40 21.95 9.75
C PHE A 135 16.62 21.33 11.14
N LEU A 136 16.65 19.99 11.24
CA LEU A 136 16.78 19.30 12.53
C LEU A 136 18.14 19.55 13.20
N PHE A 137 19.21 19.36 12.47
CA PHE A 137 20.55 19.34 13.08
C PHE A 137 21.23 20.70 13.13
N ARG A 138 20.98 21.58 12.14
CA ARG A 138 21.63 22.89 12.07
C ARG A 138 20.75 24.01 12.63
N ILE A 139 19.43 23.96 12.39
CA ILE A 139 18.51 25.01 12.85
C ILE A 139 17.96 24.68 14.25
N CYS A 140 17.47 23.46 14.47
CA CYS A 140 17.00 23.04 15.79
C CYS A 140 18.11 22.70 16.77
N GLY A 141 19.28 22.28 16.26
CA GLY A 141 20.41 21.84 17.10
C GLY A 141 20.19 20.47 17.73
N CYS A 142 19.35 19.62 17.13
CA CYS A 142 19.15 18.25 17.59
C CYS A 142 20.46 17.45 17.48
N GLU A 143 20.71 16.60 18.45
CA GLU A 143 21.83 15.67 18.40
C GLU A 143 21.48 14.44 17.56
N ARG A 144 22.49 13.80 16.98
CA ARG A 144 22.33 12.53 16.25
C ARG A 144 22.59 11.35 17.20
N ASP A 145 21.80 11.29 18.26
CA ASP A 145 21.94 10.30 19.34
C ASP A 145 21.00 9.08 19.17
N TRP A 146 20.28 9.05 18.05
CA TRP A 146 19.41 7.93 17.72
C TRP A 146 20.27 6.67 17.45
N ASP A 147 20.20 5.71 18.37
CA ASP A 147 20.81 4.38 18.25
C ASP A 147 19.68 3.32 18.18
N PRO A 148 19.49 2.67 17.02
CA PRO A 148 18.50 1.61 16.88
C PRO A 148 18.63 0.51 17.93
N ARG A 149 19.86 0.18 18.36
CA ARG A 149 20.11 -0.87 19.35
C ARG A 149 19.57 -0.53 20.75
N ARG A 150 19.58 0.73 21.14
CA ARG A 150 18.93 1.19 22.38
C ARG A 150 17.44 1.06 22.28
N ARG A 151 16.86 1.36 21.12
CA ARG A 151 15.44 1.24 20.85
C ARG A 151 14.94 -0.18 21.06
N LEU A 152 15.67 -1.21 20.62
CA LEU A 152 15.28 -2.59 20.78
C LEU A 152 15.11 -2.97 22.27
N GLY A 153 16.06 -2.59 23.12
CA GLY A 153 15.98 -2.82 24.58
C GLY A 153 14.81 -2.09 25.25
N GLU A 154 14.55 -0.84 24.83
CA GLU A 154 13.41 -0.06 25.32
C GLU A 154 12.08 -0.67 24.91
N LEU A 155 11.96 -1.14 23.66
CA LEU A 155 10.77 -1.84 23.17
C LEU A 155 10.52 -3.14 23.93
N GLU A 156 11.54 -3.95 24.17
CA GLU A 156 11.42 -5.15 24.99
C GLU A 156 10.93 -4.81 26.39
N GLN A 157 11.45 -3.75 27.00
CA GLN A 157 11.01 -3.30 28.32
C GLN A 157 9.54 -2.82 28.31
N GLN A 158 9.15 -2.05 27.30
CA GLN A 158 7.77 -1.61 27.11
C GLN A 158 6.80 -2.79 26.96
N ILE A 159 7.17 -3.81 26.17
CA ILE A 159 6.39 -5.03 26.03
C ILE A 159 6.26 -5.75 27.37
N ARG A 160 7.36 -5.94 28.12
CA ARG A 160 7.34 -6.57 29.44
C ARG A 160 6.41 -5.84 30.42
N LEU A 161 6.46 -4.52 30.42
CA LEU A 161 5.60 -3.68 31.28
C LEU A 161 4.12 -3.78 30.86
N ALA A 162 3.82 -3.71 29.56
CA ALA A 162 2.45 -3.78 29.06
C ALA A 162 1.81 -5.15 29.27
N VAL A 163 2.58 -6.22 29.10
CA VAL A 163 2.09 -7.60 29.22
C VAL A 163 2.04 -8.07 30.68
N GLY A 164 3.01 -7.68 31.51
CA GLY A 164 3.15 -8.17 32.89
C GLY A 164 3.35 -9.69 32.94
N GLU A 165 2.63 -10.37 33.80
CA GLU A 165 2.69 -11.84 33.94
C GLU A 165 1.85 -12.62 32.94
N ARG A 166 1.10 -11.93 32.04
CA ARG A 166 0.20 -12.56 31.08
C ARG A 166 0.95 -13.13 29.87
N ASN A 167 0.26 -13.95 29.11
CA ASN A 167 0.72 -14.49 27.84
C ASN A 167 0.18 -13.67 26.67
N VAL A 168 0.76 -13.82 25.48
CA VAL A 168 0.35 -13.09 24.27
C VAL A 168 -0.06 -14.07 23.17
N LEU A 169 -1.22 -13.82 22.57
CA LEU A 169 -1.68 -14.50 21.36
C LEU A 169 -1.57 -13.58 20.16
N PHE A 170 -0.95 -14.05 19.08
CA PHE A 170 -0.96 -13.40 17.78
C PHE A 170 -1.76 -14.20 16.75
N PHE A 171 -2.60 -13.53 15.97
CA PHE A 171 -3.05 -14.03 14.68
C PHE A 171 -2.07 -13.54 13.61
N LEU A 172 -1.36 -14.47 12.98
CA LEU A 172 -0.27 -14.18 12.07
C LEU A 172 -0.74 -14.27 10.62
N SER A 173 -0.50 -13.23 9.85
CA SER A 173 -0.79 -13.21 8.40
C SER A 173 0.35 -13.71 7.53
N GLY A 174 1.55 -13.92 8.11
CA GLY A 174 2.79 -14.15 7.34
C GLY A 174 3.37 -12.88 6.70
N GLY A 175 2.75 -11.72 6.92
CA GLY A 175 3.27 -10.42 6.49
C GLY A 175 4.42 -9.93 7.37
N VAL A 176 5.19 -8.96 6.86
CA VAL A 176 6.38 -8.40 7.54
C VAL A 176 6.03 -7.90 8.94
N ASP A 177 4.99 -7.08 9.08
CA ASP A 177 4.64 -6.39 10.32
C ASP A 177 4.26 -7.38 11.43
N SER A 178 3.38 -8.34 11.12
CA SER A 178 2.99 -9.37 12.08
C SER A 178 4.18 -10.26 12.48
N THR A 179 5.10 -10.53 11.55
CA THR A 179 6.31 -11.33 11.81
C THR A 179 7.28 -10.59 12.73
N VAL A 180 7.53 -9.30 12.46
CA VAL A 180 8.42 -8.48 13.30
C VAL A 180 7.83 -8.28 14.69
N ALA A 181 6.52 -7.96 14.81
CA ALA A 181 5.85 -7.81 16.11
C ALA A 181 5.90 -9.09 16.94
N TYR A 182 5.63 -10.23 16.33
CA TYR A 182 5.70 -11.55 16.96
C TYR A 182 7.11 -11.87 17.44
N THR A 183 8.11 -11.72 16.58
CA THR A 183 9.52 -12.00 16.89
C THR A 183 10.03 -11.11 18.03
N LEU A 184 9.72 -9.81 17.97
CA LEU A 184 10.06 -8.86 19.04
C LEU A 184 9.42 -9.25 20.38
N THR A 185 8.16 -9.68 20.35
CA THR A 185 7.42 -10.08 21.55
C THR A 185 8.01 -11.37 22.16
N ILE A 186 8.38 -12.36 21.33
CA ILE A 186 9.09 -13.57 21.76
C ILE A 186 10.43 -13.22 22.40
N ARG A 187 11.19 -12.34 21.78
CA ARG A 187 12.46 -11.88 22.34
C ARG A 187 12.30 -11.19 23.68
N ALA A 188 11.21 -10.45 23.86
CA ALA A 188 10.91 -9.77 25.13
C ALA A 188 10.46 -10.72 26.24
N LEU A 189 9.63 -11.72 25.93
CA LEU A 189 8.89 -12.53 26.93
C LEU A 189 9.33 -13.99 27.01
N GLY A 190 10.02 -14.51 25.99
CA GLY A 190 10.28 -15.94 25.81
C GLY A 190 9.19 -16.64 24.98
N PRO A 191 9.56 -17.71 24.25
CA PRO A 191 8.66 -18.40 23.34
C PRO A 191 7.48 -19.10 24.03
N GLU A 192 7.64 -19.51 25.27
CA GLU A 192 6.61 -20.20 26.08
C GLU A 192 5.43 -19.30 26.46
N ARG A 193 5.61 -17.98 26.40
CA ARG A 193 4.58 -16.98 26.74
C ARG A 193 3.91 -16.35 25.53
N VAL A 194 4.32 -16.71 24.30
CA VAL A 194 3.82 -16.07 23.07
C VAL A 194 3.35 -17.12 22.09
N HIS A 195 2.04 -17.18 21.86
CA HIS A 195 1.44 -18.07 20.87
C HIS A 195 1.19 -17.33 19.57
N GLY A 196 1.56 -17.96 18.45
CA GLY A 196 1.23 -17.50 17.10
C GLY A 196 0.30 -18.49 16.41
N VAL A 197 -0.78 -18.00 15.83
CA VAL A 197 -1.72 -18.83 15.05
C VAL A 197 -1.82 -18.29 13.64
N TYR A 198 -1.51 -19.13 12.66
CA TYR A 198 -1.73 -18.88 11.25
C TYR A 198 -2.93 -19.68 10.75
N VAL A 199 -3.87 -19.01 10.09
CA VAL A 199 -5.05 -19.66 9.50
C VAL A 199 -4.75 -19.99 8.04
N ASP A 200 -4.63 -21.28 7.72
CA ASP A 200 -4.50 -21.72 6.33
C ASP A 200 -5.88 -21.74 5.66
N THR A 201 -6.13 -20.71 4.89
CA THR A 201 -7.41 -20.52 4.19
C THR A 201 -7.54 -21.34 2.91
N GLY A 202 -6.45 -21.96 2.44
CA GLY A 202 -6.41 -22.56 1.11
C GLY A 202 -6.49 -21.57 -0.06
N LEU A 203 -6.43 -20.27 0.22
CA LEU A 203 -6.47 -19.20 -0.80
C LEU A 203 -5.09 -18.58 -1.05
N MET A 204 -4.07 -19.08 -0.38
CA MET A 204 -2.72 -18.54 -0.44
C MET A 204 -1.96 -18.99 -1.70
N ARG A 205 -0.82 -18.33 -1.96
CA ARG A 205 0.12 -18.68 -3.04
C ARG A 205 0.69 -20.08 -2.85
N GLU A 206 1.26 -20.61 -3.91
CA GLU A 206 2.02 -21.86 -3.85
C GLU A 206 3.20 -21.75 -2.88
N GLY A 207 3.33 -22.74 -1.98
CA GLY A 207 4.37 -22.80 -0.96
C GLY A 207 4.27 -21.78 0.17
N GLU A 208 3.18 -21.01 0.25
CA GLU A 208 3.05 -19.94 1.24
C GLU A 208 2.92 -20.49 2.66
N THR A 209 2.04 -21.46 2.88
CA THR A 209 1.82 -22.08 4.20
C THR A 209 3.07 -22.78 4.70
N GLU A 210 3.78 -23.50 3.83
CA GLU A 210 5.06 -24.16 4.14
C GLU A 210 6.15 -23.15 4.48
N PHE A 211 6.21 -22.05 3.74
CA PHE A 211 7.15 -20.96 4.02
C PHE A 211 6.86 -20.32 5.40
N VAL A 212 5.62 -20.02 5.68
CA VAL A 212 5.19 -19.46 6.96
C VAL A 212 5.52 -20.44 8.10
N ALA A 213 5.23 -21.72 7.92
CA ALA A 213 5.55 -22.77 8.88
C ALA A 213 7.05 -22.86 9.18
N ALA A 214 7.89 -22.82 8.13
CA ALA A 214 9.34 -22.87 8.29
C ALA A 214 9.89 -21.66 9.04
N VAL A 215 9.41 -20.46 8.68
CA VAL A 215 9.82 -19.20 9.33
C VAL A 215 9.46 -19.18 10.81
N PHE A 216 8.18 -19.36 11.12
CA PHE A 216 7.73 -19.27 12.53
C PHE A 216 8.17 -20.45 13.37
N GLY A 217 8.30 -21.63 12.76
CA GLY A 217 8.90 -22.79 13.42
C GLY A 217 10.36 -22.59 13.82
N SER A 218 11.11 -21.78 13.06
CA SER A 218 12.50 -21.41 13.40
C SER A 218 12.58 -20.33 14.50
N ILE A 219 11.58 -19.45 14.57
CA ILE A 219 11.51 -18.37 15.58
C ILE A 219 11.07 -18.92 16.94
N ALA A 220 10.04 -19.78 16.96
CA ALA A 220 9.45 -20.28 18.20
C ALA A 220 8.88 -21.70 18.02
N SER A 221 9.75 -22.69 18.11
CA SER A 221 9.34 -24.10 18.08
C SER A 221 8.41 -24.41 19.26
N GLY A 222 7.20 -24.90 18.96
CA GLY A 222 6.19 -25.26 19.97
C GLY A 222 5.18 -24.17 20.34
N SER A 223 5.38 -22.94 19.91
CA SER A 223 4.45 -21.82 20.19
C SER A 223 3.75 -21.28 18.95
N PHE A 224 4.01 -21.88 17.79
CA PHE A 224 3.37 -21.55 16.53
C PHE A 224 2.44 -22.68 16.08
N PHE A 225 1.23 -22.34 15.69
CA PHE A 225 0.18 -23.29 15.30
C PHE A 225 -0.41 -22.89 13.95
N ILE A 226 -0.71 -23.90 13.12
CA ILE A 226 -1.45 -23.73 11.87
C ILE A 226 -2.86 -24.28 12.08
N GLU A 227 -3.85 -23.43 11.87
CA GLU A 227 -5.27 -23.83 11.85
C GLU A 227 -5.67 -24.16 10.41
N PRO A 228 -5.93 -25.43 10.08
CA PRO A 228 -6.33 -25.83 8.73
C PRO A 228 -7.80 -25.47 8.50
N ALA A 229 -8.06 -24.52 7.60
CA ALA A 229 -9.39 -24.03 7.30
C ALA A 229 -9.73 -24.01 5.80
N ALA A 230 -8.86 -24.55 4.95
CA ALA A 230 -8.99 -24.49 3.49
C ALA A 230 -10.36 -24.98 2.98
N GLU A 231 -10.82 -26.16 3.48
CA GLU A 231 -12.11 -26.71 3.08
C GLU A 231 -13.31 -25.84 3.50
N GLU A 232 -13.22 -25.17 4.66
CA GLU A 232 -14.27 -24.29 5.16
C GLU A 232 -14.41 -23.05 4.29
N PHE A 233 -13.28 -22.41 3.93
CA PHE A 233 -13.28 -21.27 3.02
C PHE A 233 -13.77 -21.64 1.62
N LEU A 234 -13.28 -22.73 1.04
CA LEU A 234 -13.69 -23.16 -0.29
C LEU A 234 -15.18 -23.50 -0.34
N ARG A 235 -15.71 -24.16 0.69
CA ARG A 235 -17.14 -24.47 0.80
C ARG A 235 -17.99 -23.20 0.93
N ALA A 236 -17.53 -22.22 1.70
CA ALA A 236 -18.24 -20.95 1.88
C ALA A 236 -18.25 -20.10 0.60
N LEU A 237 -17.22 -20.22 -0.24
CA LEU A 237 -17.09 -19.50 -1.50
C LEU A 237 -17.73 -20.21 -2.71
N ALA A 238 -18.24 -21.44 -2.53
CA ALA A 238 -18.90 -22.19 -3.60
C ALA A 238 -20.13 -21.43 -4.11
N GLY A 239 -20.22 -21.21 -5.43
CA GLY A 239 -21.30 -20.45 -6.06
C GLY A 239 -21.19 -18.92 -5.95
N VAL A 240 -20.24 -18.40 -5.21
CA VAL A 240 -20.08 -16.95 -5.01
C VAL A 240 -19.25 -16.34 -6.15
N ARG A 241 -19.84 -15.40 -6.88
CA ARG A 241 -19.23 -14.75 -8.05
C ARG A 241 -19.02 -13.26 -7.86
N ASP A 242 -19.86 -12.61 -7.07
CA ASP A 242 -19.76 -11.19 -6.77
C ASP A 242 -18.52 -10.87 -5.91
N PRO A 243 -17.67 -9.91 -6.30
CA PRO A 243 -16.42 -9.61 -5.60
C PRO A 243 -16.61 -9.11 -4.17
N GLU A 244 -17.61 -8.25 -3.94
CA GLU A 244 -17.83 -7.73 -2.59
C GLU A 244 -18.41 -8.82 -1.67
N HIS A 245 -19.25 -9.68 -2.22
CA HIS A 245 -19.77 -10.83 -1.47
C HIS A 245 -18.66 -11.83 -1.11
N LYS A 246 -17.69 -12.09 -2.03
CA LYS A 246 -16.47 -12.87 -1.71
C LYS A 246 -15.75 -12.29 -0.51
N ARG A 247 -15.53 -10.96 -0.48
CA ARG A 247 -14.81 -10.27 0.61
C ARG A 247 -15.56 -10.40 1.94
N VAL A 248 -16.87 -10.24 1.92
CA VAL A 248 -17.72 -10.38 3.12
C VAL A 248 -17.63 -11.80 3.67
N ILE A 249 -17.82 -12.83 2.83
CA ILE A 249 -17.77 -14.23 3.23
C ILE A 249 -16.40 -14.61 3.80
N ILE A 250 -15.30 -14.17 3.15
CA ILE A 250 -13.95 -14.42 3.64
C ILE A 250 -13.77 -13.79 5.01
N GLY A 251 -14.21 -12.52 5.17
CA GLY A 251 -14.12 -11.81 6.44
C GLY A 251 -14.91 -12.50 7.56
N GLU A 252 -16.17 -12.88 7.30
CA GLU A 252 -17.02 -13.58 8.26
C GLU A 252 -16.43 -14.94 8.65
N LYS A 253 -15.91 -15.69 7.68
CA LYS A 253 -15.28 -16.99 7.95
C LYS A 253 -14.01 -16.86 8.80
N PHE A 254 -13.20 -15.81 8.58
CA PHE A 254 -12.09 -15.50 9.47
C PHE A 254 -12.57 -15.24 10.91
N VAL A 255 -13.64 -14.46 11.07
CA VAL A 255 -14.23 -14.16 12.39
C VAL A 255 -14.64 -15.46 13.10
N ASP A 256 -15.40 -16.33 12.43
CA ASP A 256 -15.85 -17.61 12.98
C ASP A 256 -14.67 -18.49 13.47
N ILE A 257 -13.61 -18.56 12.65
CA ILE A 257 -12.43 -19.37 12.95
C ILE A 257 -11.65 -18.77 14.13
N GLN A 258 -11.48 -17.46 14.15
CA GLN A 258 -10.80 -16.79 15.26
C GLN A 258 -11.57 -16.94 16.59
N GLU A 259 -12.89 -16.83 16.59
CA GLU A 259 -13.72 -17.08 17.78
C GLU A 259 -13.55 -18.51 18.27
N ARG A 260 -13.61 -19.49 17.37
CA ARG A 260 -13.37 -20.91 17.70
C ARG A 260 -11.99 -21.14 18.30
N ILE A 261 -10.95 -20.49 17.77
CA ILE A 261 -9.57 -20.59 18.30
C ILE A 261 -9.51 -19.96 19.71
N LEU A 262 -10.09 -18.78 19.90
CA LEU A 262 -10.10 -18.09 21.18
C LEU A 262 -10.79 -18.91 22.27
N GLU A 263 -11.90 -19.56 21.94
CA GLU A 263 -12.65 -20.40 22.87
C GLU A 263 -11.91 -21.71 23.18
N ARG A 264 -11.48 -22.44 22.14
CA ARG A 264 -10.78 -23.73 22.28
C ARG A 264 -9.46 -23.61 23.06
N GLY A 265 -8.74 -22.53 22.82
CA GLY A 265 -7.45 -22.26 23.47
C GLY A 265 -7.55 -21.54 24.82
N HIS A 266 -8.76 -21.28 25.32
CA HIS A 266 -9.00 -20.50 26.55
C HIS A 266 -8.29 -19.13 26.56
N TYR A 267 -8.12 -18.50 25.37
CA TYR A 267 -7.40 -17.23 25.22
C TYR A 267 -8.19 -16.02 25.76
N LEU A 268 -9.47 -16.17 26.06
CA LEU A 268 -10.30 -15.14 26.66
C LEU A 268 -10.15 -15.06 28.20
N ASP A 269 -9.48 -16.02 28.80
CA ASP A 269 -9.14 -16.01 30.22
C ASP A 269 -8.31 -14.77 30.59
N GLY A 270 -8.30 -14.37 31.83
CA GLY A 270 -7.55 -13.20 32.34
C GLY A 270 -6.05 -13.22 32.03
N ASN A 271 -5.51 -14.39 31.70
CA ASN A 271 -4.08 -14.65 31.51
C ASN A 271 -3.53 -14.34 30.11
N TRP A 272 -4.36 -13.90 29.17
CA TRP A 272 -3.95 -13.66 27.79
C TRP A 272 -4.20 -12.22 27.34
N ILE A 273 -3.31 -11.71 26.48
CA ILE A 273 -3.39 -10.45 25.76
C ILE A 273 -3.34 -10.75 24.25
N LEU A 274 -4.03 -9.98 23.44
CA LEU A 274 -3.91 -10.03 21.99
C LEU A 274 -2.71 -9.19 21.53
N GLY A 275 -1.80 -9.80 20.78
CA GLY A 275 -0.74 -9.10 20.06
C GLY A 275 -1.17 -8.73 18.67
N GLN A 276 -0.90 -7.51 18.23
CA GLN A 276 -1.19 -7.03 16.88
C GLN A 276 0.04 -6.39 16.24
N GLY A 277 0.21 -6.59 14.94
CA GLY A 277 1.27 -5.98 14.13
C GLY A 277 0.85 -4.62 13.53
N THR A 278 0.05 -3.85 14.24
CA THR A 278 -0.38 -2.49 13.86
C THR A 278 0.83 -1.59 13.75
N ILE A 279 0.93 -0.80 12.69
CA ILE A 279 1.98 0.19 12.47
C ILE A 279 1.40 1.61 12.50
N TYR A 280 2.24 2.64 12.56
CA TYR A 280 1.79 4.03 12.75
C TYR A 280 0.80 4.53 11.67
N PRO A 281 0.99 4.31 10.36
CA PRO A 281 0.00 4.67 9.35
C PRO A 281 -1.39 4.07 9.62
N ASP A 282 -1.41 2.83 10.13
CA ASP A 282 -2.65 2.14 10.50
C ASP A 282 -3.42 2.85 11.61
N THR A 283 -2.72 3.47 12.56
CA THR A 283 -3.35 4.20 13.68
C THR A 283 -3.97 5.52 13.23
N ILE A 284 -3.36 6.20 12.26
CA ILE A 284 -3.88 7.46 11.69
C ILE A 284 -5.16 7.19 10.88
N GLU A 285 -5.16 6.15 10.04
CA GLU A 285 -6.33 5.77 9.26
C GLU A 285 -7.52 5.34 10.13
N SER A 286 -7.27 4.83 11.33
CA SER A 286 -8.30 4.38 12.28
C SER A 286 -8.87 5.50 13.17
N GLY A 287 -8.21 6.66 13.28
CA GLY A 287 -8.47 7.67 14.32
C GLY A 287 -9.16 8.96 13.89
N GLY A 288 -9.51 9.17 12.63
CA GLY A 288 -9.73 10.53 12.14
C GLY A 288 -11.08 10.89 11.52
N THR A 289 -11.84 9.98 10.94
CA THR A 289 -13.12 10.32 10.29
C THR A 289 -14.11 9.17 10.33
N ALA A 290 -15.42 9.49 10.36
CA ALA A 290 -16.53 8.54 10.31
C ALA A 290 -16.52 7.63 9.05
N HIS A 291 -15.67 7.90 8.07
CA HIS A 291 -15.47 7.11 6.85
C HIS A 291 -14.23 6.19 6.89
N ALA A 292 -13.27 6.43 7.79
CA ALA A 292 -12.08 5.58 7.96
C ALA A 292 -12.38 4.22 8.62
N ASP A 293 -13.47 4.11 9.34
CA ASP A 293 -13.91 2.88 10.01
C ASP A 293 -14.27 1.73 9.05
N VAL A 294 -14.47 2.00 7.77
CA VAL A 294 -14.96 0.99 6.80
C VAL A 294 -13.84 0.07 6.29
N ILE A 295 -12.58 0.50 6.28
CA ILE A 295 -11.49 -0.25 5.62
C ILE A 295 -10.83 -1.29 6.54
N LYS A 296 -10.79 -1.08 7.85
CA LYS A 296 -10.16 -1.99 8.85
C LYS A 296 -11.11 -2.84 9.69
N THR A 297 -12.39 -2.77 9.44
CA THR A 297 -13.44 -3.40 10.25
C THR A 297 -13.44 -4.93 10.30
N HIS A 298 -12.75 -5.61 9.38
CA HIS A 298 -12.85 -7.08 9.32
C HIS A 298 -12.10 -7.80 10.45
N HIS A 299 -10.91 -7.33 10.84
CA HIS A 299 -10.13 -7.98 11.91
C HIS A 299 -10.65 -7.68 13.32
N ASN A 300 -11.36 -6.57 13.51
CA ASN A 300 -11.89 -6.15 14.82
C ASN A 300 -13.37 -6.54 15.04
N ARG A 301 -14.02 -7.25 14.12
CA ARG A 301 -15.42 -7.68 14.26
C ARG A 301 -15.62 -8.91 15.16
N VAL A 302 -14.57 -9.64 15.47
CA VAL A 302 -14.61 -10.80 16.37
C VAL A 302 -15.04 -10.34 17.77
N ALA A 303 -16.16 -10.83 18.27
CA ALA A 303 -16.69 -10.42 19.57
C ALA A 303 -15.70 -10.68 20.72
N GLY A 304 -14.93 -11.77 20.64
CA GLY A 304 -13.84 -12.07 21.58
C GLY A 304 -12.71 -11.04 21.51
N ILE A 305 -12.29 -10.62 20.31
CA ILE A 305 -11.27 -9.58 20.11
C ILE A 305 -11.77 -8.23 20.63
N GLN A 306 -13.01 -7.85 20.33
CA GLN A 306 -13.61 -6.62 20.87
C GLN A 306 -13.63 -6.59 22.40
N ARG A 307 -13.92 -7.73 23.04
CA ARG A 307 -13.83 -7.85 24.51
C ARG A 307 -12.40 -7.63 25.03
N LEU A 308 -11.39 -8.15 24.33
CA LEU A 308 -9.99 -7.91 24.67
C LEU A 308 -9.60 -6.44 24.49
N ILE A 309 -10.04 -5.81 23.39
CA ILE A 309 -9.83 -4.38 23.13
C ILE A 309 -10.48 -3.52 24.22
N ALA A 310 -11.76 -3.75 24.52
CA ALA A 310 -12.50 -3.00 25.52
C ALA A 310 -11.88 -3.17 26.93
N ALA A 311 -11.32 -4.35 27.23
CA ALA A 311 -10.61 -4.63 28.46
C ALA A 311 -9.15 -4.12 28.48
N ARG A 312 -8.70 -3.39 27.43
CA ARG A 312 -7.31 -2.94 27.23
C ARG A 312 -6.29 -4.10 27.32
N ARG A 313 -6.68 -5.25 26.79
CA ARG A 313 -5.85 -6.47 26.73
C ARG A 313 -5.27 -6.65 25.35
N ILE A 314 -4.57 -5.61 24.87
CA ILE A 314 -3.88 -5.58 23.58
C ILE A 314 -2.46 -5.07 23.77
N VAL A 315 -1.53 -5.61 23.00
CA VAL A 315 -0.17 -5.09 22.84
C VAL A 315 0.12 -4.90 21.36
N GLU A 316 0.54 -3.70 21.01
CA GLU A 316 0.87 -3.28 19.64
C GLU A 316 2.30 -2.74 19.58
N PRO A 317 3.30 -3.63 19.51
CA PRO A 317 4.70 -3.26 19.64
C PRO A 317 5.20 -2.29 18.58
N LEU A 318 4.52 -2.21 17.44
CA LEU A 318 4.93 -1.45 16.26
C LEU A 318 4.05 -0.22 16.00
N ALA A 319 3.12 0.13 16.89
CA ALA A 319 2.15 1.21 16.67
C ALA A 319 2.76 2.60 16.42
N SER A 320 4.00 2.84 16.80
CA SER A 320 4.72 4.09 16.58
C SER A 320 5.71 4.05 15.40
N PHE A 321 5.72 2.97 14.60
CA PHE A 321 6.71 2.72 13.56
C PHE A 321 6.14 2.89 12.16
N TYR A 322 6.95 3.46 11.27
CA TYR A 322 6.70 3.41 9.83
C TYR A 322 7.21 2.09 9.23
N LYS A 323 6.72 1.77 8.04
CA LYS A 323 7.02 0.50 7.35
C LYS A 323 8.51 0.23 7.18
N ASP A 324 9.28 1.26 6.87
CA ASP A 324 10.73 1.14 6.65
C ASP A 324 11.46 0.89 7.97
N GLU A 325 11.05 1.54 9.04
CA GLU A 325 11.56 1.28 10.39
C GLU A 325 11.24 -0.14 10.87
N VAL A 326 10.06 -0.67 10.53
CA VAL A 326 9.69 -2.07 10.82
C VAL A 326 10.65 -3.04 10.13
N ARG A 327 11.03 -2.76 8.88
CA ARG A 327 12.01 -3.59 8.16
C ARG A 327 13.40 -3.51 8.77
N GLU A 328 13.84 -2.32 9.20
CA GLU A 328 15.12 -2.15 9.91
C GLU A 328 15.13 -2.93 11.23
N LEU A 329 14.08 -2.78 12.03
CA LEU A 329 13.90 -3.54 13.27
C LEU A 329 13.91 -5.06 13.01
N GLY A 330 13.30 -5.50 11.92
CA GLY A 330 13.33 -6.90 11.50
C GLY A 330 14.75 -7.39 11.19
N ARG A 331 15.60 -6.57 10.56
CA ARG A 331 17.02 -6.90 10.32
C ARG A 331 17.79 -7.00 11.64
N GLU A 332 17.55 -6.09 12.58
CA GLU A 332 18.16 -6.13 13.93
C GLU A 332 17.73 -7.36 14.73
N LEU A 333 16.49 -7.83 14.52
CA LEU A 333 15.98 -9.07 15.09
C LEU A 333 16.54 -10.34 14.42
N GLY A 334 17.33 -10.19 13.34
CA GLY A 334 17.92 -11.30 12.60
C GLY A 334 16.95 -12.00 11.65
N LEU A 335 15.85 -11.36 11.28
CA LEU A 335 14.92 -11.91 10.30
C LEU A 335 15.56 -11.89 8.90
N PRO A 336 15.39 -12.97 8.10
CA PRO A 336 15.96 -13.04 6.77
C PRO A 336 15.32 -12.04 5.82
N GLU A 337 16.11 -11.52 4.89
CA GLU A 337 15.67 -10.52 3.89
C GLU A 337 14.51 -11.05 3.02
N THR A 338 14.43 -12.35 2.81
CA THR A 338 13.32 -13.01 2.12
C THR A 338 11.95 -12.78 2.78
N ILE A 339 11.93 -12.44 4.08
CA ILE A 339 10.71 -12.03 4.79
C ILE A 339 10.53 -10.53 4.68
N LEU A 340 11.59 -9.75 4.91
CA LEU A 340 11.52 -8.29 5.03
C LEU A 340 11.26 -7.58 3.70
N SER A 341 11.71 -8.17 2.58
CA SER A 341 11.52 -7.66 1.23
C SER A 341 10.24 -8.16 0.55
N ARG A 342 9.38 -8.91 1.26
CA ARG A 342 8.14 -9.44 0.68
C ARG A 342 7.22 -8.33 0.20
N HIS A 343 6.69 -8.52 -1.00
CA HIS A 343 5.63 -7.67 -1.54
C HIS A 343 4.34 -7.84 -0.74
N PRO A 344 3.55 -6.76 -0.57
CA PRO A 344 2.23 -6.85 0.05
C PRO A 344 1.35 -7.90 -0.66
N PHE A 345 0.57 -8.62 0.14
CA PHE A 345 -0.40 -9.59 -0.38
C PHE A 345 -1.75 -9.33 0.28
N PRO A 346 -2.86 -9.29 -0.47
CA PRO A 346 -4.15 -8.89 0.07
C PRO A 346 -4.70 -9.92 1.06
N GLY A 347 -5.47 -9.46 2.06
CA GLY A 347 -6.11 -10.34 3.04
C GLY A 347 -7.02 -11.41 2.44
N PRO A 348 -7.87 -11.11 1.42
CA PRO A 348 -8.64 -12.12 0.71
C PRO A 348 -7.82 -13.03 -0.20
N ALA A 349 -6.51 -12.87 -0.25
CA ALA A 349 -5.54 -13.70 -0.96
C ALA A 349 -5.86 -13.86 -2.46
N LEU A 350 -5.71 -15.07 -3.02
CA LEU A 350 -5.99 -15.35 -4.43
C LEU A 350 -7.47 -15.31 -4.80
N ALA A 351 -8.39 -15.27 -3.83
CA ALA A 351 -9.82 -15.22 -4.13
C ALA A 351 -10.22 -13.99 -4.95
N ILE A 352 -9.58 -12.82 -4.70
CA ILE A 352 -9.84 -11.58 -5.46
C ILE A 352 -8.98 -11.44 -6.71
N ARG A 353 -8.14 -12.43 -6.99
CA ARG A 353 -7.36 -12.56 -8.22
C ARG A 353 -7.87 -13.71 -9.11
N CYS A 354 -8.89 -14.44 -8.65
CA CYS A 354 -9.60 -15.47 -9.39
C CYS A 354 -10.99 -14.94 -9.75
N LEU A 355 -11.09 -14.21 -10.86
CA LEU A 355 -12.34 -13.62 -11.31
C LEU A 355 -13.33 -14.70 -11.72
N CYS A 356 -14.61 -14.41 -11.52
CA CYS A 356 -15.73 -15.30 -11.85
C CYS A 356 -16.63 -14.67 -12.91
N ALA A 357 -17.39 -15.49 -13.61
CA ALA A 357 -18.41 -15.03 -14.56
C ALA A 357 -19.71 -15.82 -14.36
N GLU A 358 -20.85 -15.14 -14.55
CA GLU A 358 -22.18 -15.73 -14.42
C GLU A 358 -22.63 -16.45 -15.68
N ALA A 359 -22.27 -15.91 -16.86
CA ALA A 359 -22.74 -16.34 -18.15
C ALA A 359 -21.61 -16.55 -19.17
N ALA A 360 -21.94 -17.29 -20.21
CA ALA A 360 -21.10 -17.37 -21.40
C ALA A 360 -21.42 -16.19 -22.32
N GLU A 361 -20.48 -15.28 -22.47
CA GLU A 361 -20.61 -14.10 -23.33
C GLU A 361 -19.39 -13.99 -24.26
N PRO A 362 -19.57 -13.65 -25.55
CA PRO A 362 -18.46 -13.43 -26.45
C PRO A 362 -17.79 -12.08 -26.15
N VAL A 363 -16.53 -11.94 -26.55
CA VAL A 363 -15.90 -10.63 -26.67
C VAL A 363 -16.61 -9.77 -27.70
N ARG A 364 -16.63 -8.46 -27.51
CA ARG A 364 -17.32 -7.53 -28.39
C ARG A 364 -16.33 -6.56 -29.02
N ARG A 365 -16.30 -6.51 -30.35
CA ARG A 365 -15.47 -5.53 -31.10
C ARG A 365 -15.97 -4.12 -30.86
N VAL A 366 -15.05 -3.20 -30.61
CA VAL A 366 -15.27 -1.75 -30.57
C VAL A 366 -14.19 -1.06 -31.42
N GLU A 367 -14.29 0.25 -31.59
CA GLU A 367 -13.36 1.02 -32.43
C GLU A 367 -11.90 0.82 -32.00
N ASP A 368 -11.63 0.93 -30.71
CA ASP A 368 -10.28 0.89 -30.14
C ASP A 368 -9.79 -0.54 -29.76
N GLY A 369 -10.58 -1.58 -29.97
CA GLY A 369 -10.18 -2.95 -29.59
C GLY A 369 -11.36 -3.88 -29.29
N TRP A 370 -11.25 -4.65 -28.19
CA TRP A 370 -12.24 -5.63 -27.79
C TRP A 370 -12.65 -5.43 -26.34
N ILE A 371 -13.94 -5.37 -26.09
CA ILE A 371 -14.47 -5.43 -24.72
C ILE A 371 -14.49 -6.89 -24.27
N LEU A 372 -13.74 -7.19 -23.21
CA LEU A 372 -13.77 -8.49 -22.56
C LEU A 372 -15.06 -8.62 -21.72
N PRO A 373 -15.73 -9.80 -21.72
CA PRO A 373 -16.97 -10.02 -20.97
C PRO A 373 -16.70 -10.28 -19.47
N ILE A 374 -15.95 -9.38 -18.86
CA ILE A 374 -15.60 -9.35 -17.43
C ILE A 374 -15.61 -7.90 -16.95
N ARG A 375 -15.65 -7.72 -15.64
CA ARG A 375 -15.56 -6.41 -15.01
C ARG A 375 -14.39 -6.37 -14.06
N SER A 376 -13.78 -5.22 -13.94
CA SER A 376 -12.74 -4.96 -12.95
C SER A 376 -13.11 -3.76 -12.09
N VAL A 377 -12.57 -3.72 -10.87
CA VAL A 377 -12.76 -2.58 -9.97
C VAL A 377 -11.87 -1.41 -10.40
N GLY A 378 -12.43 -0.21 -10.31
CA GLY A 378 -11.73 1.06 -10.49
C GLY A 378 -12.23 2.10 -9.51
N VAL A 379 -11.44 3.17 -9.35
CA VAL A 379 -11.80 4.35 -8.56
C VAL A 379 -11.86 5.53 -9.52
N GLN A 380 -13.06 5.98 -9.81
CA GLN A 380 -13.32 7.17 -10.61
C GLN A 380 -14.19 8.13 -9.77
N GLY A 381 -13.57 9.17 -9.21
CA GLY A 381 -14.15 9.98 -8.15
C GLY A 381 -14.07 9.28 -6.78
N ASP A 382 -15.02 9.55 -5.88
CA ASP A 382 -14.99 9.07 -4.48
C ASP A 382 -15.59 7.68 -4.27
N SER A 383 -15.94 6.94 -5.35
CA SER A 383 -16.59 5.64 -5.25
C SER A 383 -15.93 4.56 -6.09
N ARG A 384 -15.97 3.31 -5.60
CA ARG A 384 -15.60 2.13 -6.38
C ARG A 384 -16.59 1.91 -7.51
N SER A 385 -16.09 1.60 -8.69
CA SER A 385 -16.90 1.26 -9.86
C SER A 385 -16.43 -0.08 -10.44
N TYR A 386 -17.39 -0.91 -10.90
CA TYR A 386 -17.12 -2.16 -11.62
C TYR A 386 -17.48 -1.97 -13.09
N ARG A 387 -16.47 -1.89 -13.96
CA ARG A 387 -16.65 -1.61 -15.39
C ARG A 387 -15.95 -2.64 -16.26
N PRO A 388 -16.39 -2.78 -17.53
CA PRO A 388 -15.73 -3.62 -18.52
C PRO A 388 -14.26 -3.27 -18.75
N VAL A 389 -13.52 -4.24 -19.23
CA VAL A 389 -12.10 -4.15 -19.59
C VAL A 389 -11.96 -4.07 -21.09
N LEU A 390 -11.19 -3.10 -21.59
CA LEU A 390 -10.81 -3.00 -23.00
C LEU A 390 -9.52 -3.77 -23.24
N ALA A 391 -9.51 -4.66 -24.25
CA ALA A 391 -8.32 -5.37 -24.70
C ALA A 391 -7.86 -4.87 -26.05
N LEU A 392 -6.60 -4.45 -26.14
CA LEU A 392 -5.90 -4.16 -27.39
C LEU A 392 -5.41 -5.45 -28.04
N GLU A 393 -5.43 -5.53 -29.37
CA GLU A 393 -5.09 -6.76 -30.09
C GLU A 393 -3.62 -7.14 -30.04
N GLN A 394 -2.74 -6.15 -29.88
CA GLN A 394 -1.31 -6.36 -29.90
C GLN A 394 -0.65 -5.61 -28.74
N PHE A 395 0.36 -6.25 -28.15
CA PHE A 395 1.24 -5.57 -27.22
C PHE A 395 2.18 -4.67 -28.03
N PRO A 396 2.15 -3.37 -27.80
CA PRO A 396 2.97 -2.43 -28.52
C PRO A 396 4.47 -2.69 -28.31
N ILE A 397 5.25 -2.42 -29.35
CA ILE A 397 6.65 -2.84 -29.41
C ILE A 397 7.58 -1.90 -28.63
N GLU A 398 7.21 -0.62 -28.43
CA GLU A 398 8.06 0.38 -27.75
C GLU A 398 7.24 1.48 -27.04
N GLY A 399 7.68 1.84 -25.84
CA GLY A 399 7.72 3.19 -25.32
C GLY A 399 6.76 3.58 -24.19
N GLU A 400 7.16 4.63 -23.50
CA GLU A 400 6.44 5.37 -22.47
C GLU A 400 5.03 5.85 -22.89
N GLN A 401 4.81 6.03 -24.20
CA GLN A 401 3.54 6.47 -24.80
C GLN A 401 2.34 5.55 -24.54
N LEU A 402 2.58 4.29 -24.18
CA LEU A 402 1.54 3.28 -23.92
C LEU A 402 0.64 3.58 -22.73
N HIS A 403 1.22 4.14 -21.71
CA HIS A 403 0.46 4.49 -20.50
C HIS A 403 -0.41 5.71 -20.75
N ASP A 404 0.07 6.66 -21.55
CA ASP A 404 -0.69 7.82 -22.00
C ASP A 404 -1.85 7.40 -22.89
N GLU A 405 -1.62 6.43 -23.79
CA GLU A 405 -2.65 5.88 -24.67
C GLU A 405 -3.75 5.16 -23.85
N ALA A 406 -3.39 4.32 -22.86
CA ALA A 406 -4.35 3.66 -21.98
C ALA A 406 -5.20 4.68 -21.21
N THR A 407 -4.58 5.75 -20.72
CA THR A 407 -5.27 6.83 -20.02
C THR A 407 -6.21 7.59 -20.95
N LEU A 408 -5.77 7.90 -22.16
CA LEU A 408 -6.59 8.56 -23.18
C LEU A 408 -7.80 7.70 -23.58
N LEU A 409 -7.61 6.38 -23.74
CA LEU A 409 -8.70 5.45 -24.08
C LEU A 409 -9.75 5.39 -22.96
N ILE A 410 -9.33 5.39 -21.70
CA ILE A 410 -10.25 5.40 -20.55
C ILE A 410 -11.01 6.73 -20.50
N ASN A 411 -10.33 7.86 -20.72
CA ASN A 411 -10.95 9.18 -20.70
C ASN A 411 -11.97 9.39 -21.85
N ARG A 412 -11.72 8.78 -23.02
CA ARG A 412 -12.65 8.80 -24.15
C ARG A 412 -13.84 7.85 -23.96
N ASN A 413 -13.65 6.75 -23.26
CA ASN A 413 -14.65 5.70 -23.05
C ASN A 413 -15.08 5.63 -21.59
N ALA A 414 -16.00 6.50 -21.18
CA ALA A 414 -16.49 6.55 -19.80
C ALA A 414 -17.11 5.21 -19.29
N GLY A 415 -17.27 4.22 -20.17
CA GLY A 415 -17.78 2.90 -19.84
C GLY A 415 -16.74 1.87 -19.39
N ILE A 416 -15.44 2.18 -19.44
CA ILE A 416 -14.34 1.30 -19.02
C ILE A 416 -13.51 1.93 -17.90
N ASN A 417 -12.81 1.12 -17.14
CA ASN A 417 -11.87 1.59 -16.12
C ASN A 417 -10.49 0.94 -16.25
N ARG A 418 -10.31 0.09 -17.26
CA ARG A 418 -9.06 -0.67 -17.42
C ARG A 418 -8.79 -0.99 -18.89
N VAL A 419 -7.54 -0.91 -19.27
CA VAL A 419 -7.02 -1.27 -20.59
C VAL A 419 -5.95 -2.34 -20.41
N VAL A 420 -6.11 -3.45 -21.14
CA VAL A 420 -5.10 -4.51 -21.21
C VAL A 420 -4.65 -4.71 -22.65
N SER A 421 -3.49 -5.26 -22.87
CA SER A 421 -3.01 -5.64 -24.18
C SER A 421 -2.82 -7.15 -24.27
N LEU A 422 -3.22 -7.75 -25.40
CA LEU A 422 -2.93 -9.16 -25.67
C LEU A 422 -1.44 -9.34 -25.93
N VAL A 423 -0.81 -10.21 -25.15
CA VAL A 423 0.62 -10.57 -25.32
C VAL A 423 0.76 -11.81 -26.19
N ALA A 424 0.04 -12.86 -25.84
CA ALA A 424 0.05 -14.13 -26.55
C ALA A 424 -1.27 -14.89 -26.33
N SER A 425 -1.69 -15.69 -27.29
CA SER A 425 -2.89 -16.50 -27.20
C SER A 425 -2.81 -17.73 -28.08
N HIS A 426 -3.49 -18.79 -27.65
CA HIS A 426 -3.67 -20.01 -28.47
C HIS A 426 -4.69 -19.84 -29.60
N VAL A 427 -5.62 -18.88 -29.45
CA VAL A 427 -6.66 -18.60 -30.44
C VAL A 427 -6.84 -17.08 -30.58
N PRO A 428 -7.30 -16.60 -31.76
CA PRO A 428 -7.60 -15.17 -31.96
C PRO A 428 -8.68 -14.67 -30.97
N LEU A 429 -8.59 -13.40 -30.58
CA LEU A 429 -9.55 -12.76 -29.65
C LEU A 429 -11.02 -12.96 -30.04
N PRO A 430 -11.43 -12.87 -31.33
CA PRO A 430 -12.83 -13.11 -31.70
C PRO A 430 -13.40 -14.49 -31.31
N ASN A 431 -12.50 -15.44 -31.05
CA ASN A 431 -12.88 -16.83 -30.74
C ASN A 431 -12.87 -17.12 -29.23
N VAL A 432 -12.64 -16.14 -28.38
CA VAL A 432 -12.70 -16.29 -26.92
C VAL A 432 -13.99 -15.67 -26.37
N GLY A 433 -14.37 -16.08 -25.16
CA GLY A 433 -15.49 -15.53 -24.43
C GLY A 433 -15.43 -15.92 -22.96
N SER A 434 -16.31 -15.34 -22.16
CA SER A 434 -16.47 -15.81 -20.77
C SER A 434 -17.22 -17.13 -20.71
N ARG A 435 -17.05 -17.81 -19.58
CA ARG A 435 -17.82 -19.01 -19.23
C ARG A 435 -18.27 -18.94 -17.78
N PRO A 436 -19.45 -19.48 -17.45
CA PRO A 436 -19.87 -19.60 -16.06
C PRO A 436 -18.77 -20.25 -15.24
N SER A 437 -18.34 -19.56 -14.20
CA SER A 437 -17.20 -19.97 -13.40
C SER A 437 -17.33 -19.46 -11.98
N GLU A 438 -16.71 -20.17 -11.07
CA GLU A 438 -16.62 -19.83 -9.65
C GLU A 438 -15.21 -20.11 -9.11
N ILE A 439 -14.96 -19.79 -7.86
CA ILE A 439 -13.73 -20.21 -7.20
C ILE A 439 -13.79 -21.73 -6.99
N SER A 440 -12.85 -22.43 -7.58
CA SER A 440 -12.71 -23.88 -7.43
C SER A 440 -11.27 -24.27 -7.12
N PRO A 441 -11.04 -25.43 -6.49
CA PRO A 441 -9.67 -25.94 -6.26
C PRO A 441 -8.83 -25.96 -7.54
N GLU A 442 -9.41 -26.38 -8.67
CA GLU A 442 -8.72 -26.43 -9.96
C GLU A 442 -8.31 -25.05 -10.48
N ARG A 443 -9.19 -24.06 -10.41
CA ARG A 443 -8.89 -22.70 -10.87
C ARG A 443 -7.90 -22.00 -9.94
N LEU A 444 -7.99 -22.21 -8.64
CA LEU A 444 -7.01 -21.72 -7.67
C LEU A 444 -5.64 -22.36 -7.90
N GLU A 445 -5.58 -23.64 -8.17
CA GLU A 445 -4.33 -24.32 -8.47
C GLU A 445 -3.69 -23.81 -9.77
N ARG A 446 -4.50 -23.56 -10.81
CA ARG A 446 -4.05 -22.92 -12.05
C ARG A 446 -3.46 -21.53 -11.79
N LEU A 447 -4.15 -20.73 -10.97
CA LEU A 447 -3.67 -19.40 -10.58
C LEU A 447 -2.39 -19.46 -9.73
N ARG A 448 -2.29 -20.39 -8.78
CA ARG A 448 -1.06 -20.60 -7.98
C ARG A 448 0.15 -20.91 -8.86
N ARG A 449 0.00 -21.83 -9.80
CA ARG A 449 1.07 -22.18 -10.75
C ARG A 449 1.44 -21.01 -11.64
N ALA A 450 0.47 -20.26 -12.13
CA ALA A 450 0.72 -19.05 -12.92
C ALA A 450 1.48 -17.99 -12.09
N ASP A 451 1.04 -17.71 -10.86
CA ASP A 451 1.71 -16.78 -9.94
C ASP A 451 3.14 -17.25 -9.60
N ALA A 452 3.35 -18.56 -9.41
CA ALA A 452 4.67 -19.14 -9.13
C ALA A 452 5.65 -18.97 -10.30
N ILE A 453 5.20 -19.19 -11.54
CA ILE A 453 5.99 -18.95 -12.76
C ILE A 453 6.39 -17.48 -12.84
N VAL A 454 5.42 -16.57 -12.68
CA VAL A 454 5.65 -15.13 -12.77
C VAL A 454 6.63 -14.65 -11.70
N ARG A 455 6.46 -15.06 -10.45
CA ARG A 455 7.37 -14.71 -9.35
C ARG A 455 8.79 -15.22 -9.58
N ARG A 456 8.92 -16.47 -9.99
CA ARG A 456 10.23 -17.08 -10.28
C ARG A 456 10.96 -16.33 -11.39
N LEU A 457 10.31 -16.08 -12.53
CA LEU A 457 10.92 -15.39 -13.68
C LEU A 457 11.22 -13.92 -13.38
N ALA A 458 10.35 -13.23 -12.62
CA ALA A 458 10.60 -11.87 -12.17
C ALA A 458 11.83 -11.80 -11.24
N HIS A 459 11.99 -12.78 -10.34
CA HIS A 459 13.14 -12.87 -9.44
C HIS A 459 14.44 -13.19 -10.19
N GLU A 460 14.43 -14.19 -11.06
CA GLU A 460 15.59 -14.58 -11.89
C GLU A 460 16.12 -13.43 -12.74
N SER A 461 15.23 -12.57 -13.24
CA SER A 461 15.60 -11.41 -14.05
C SER A 461 15.92 -10.15 -13.24
N GLY A 462 15.65 -10.12 -11.94
CA GLY A 462 15.74 -8.94 -11.09
C GLY A 462 14.61 -7.91 -11.32
N PHE A 463 13.58 -8.26 -12.10
CA PHE A 463 12.44 -7.38 -12.35
C PHE A 463 11.61 -7.10 -11.09
N ASP A 464 11.54 -8.07 -10.16
CA ASP A 464 10.87 -7.95 -8.86
C ASP A 464 11.40 -6.80 -7.99
N ARG A 465 12.65 -6.38 -8.18
CA ARG A 465 13.26 -5.24 -7.46
C ARG A 465 12.85 -3.87 -7.99
N ARG A 466 12.22 -3.83 -9.18
CA ARG A 466 11.79 -2.61 -9.88
C ARG A 466 10.31 -2.30 -9.68
N ILE A 467 9.61 -3.15 -8.98
CA ILE A 467 8.16 -3.08 -8.80
C ILE A 467 7.78 -3.23 -7.33
N TRP A 468 6.70 -2.58 -6.97
CA TRP A 468 6.12 -2.68 -5.62
C TRP A 468 5.25 -3.94 -5.45
N GLN A 469 4.52 -4.34 -6.50
CA GLN A 469 3.67 -5.53 -6.51
C GLN A 469 3.51 -6.09 -7.93
N PHE A 470 3.30 -7.41 -8.03
CA PHE A 470 3.01 -8.06 -9.30
C PHE A 470 1.77 -8.98 -9.18
N PRO A 471 0.56 -8.43 -9.15
CA PRO A 471 -0.65 -9.24 -9.23
C PRO A 471 -0.70 -10.06 -10.52
N VAL A 472 -0.97 -11.35 -10.35
CA VAL A 472 -1.33 -12.30 -11.42
C VAL A 472 -2.81 -12.60 -11.26
N VAL A 473 -3.60 -12.31 -12.28
CA VAL A 473 -5.07 -12.40 -12.21
C VAL A 473 -5.58 -13.43 -13.19
N LEU A 474 -6.34 -14.39 -12.71
CA LEU A 474 -7.01 -15.39 -13.54
C LEU A 474 -8.40 -14.88 -13.93
N ILE A 475 -8.64 -14.75 -15.22
CA ILE A 475 -9.92 -14.30 -15.77
C ILE A 475 -10.63 -15.44 -16.51
N PRO A 476 -11.95 -15.58 -16.40
CA PRO A 476 -12.72 -16.66 -17.02
C PRO A 476 -13.00 -16.36 -18.51
N VAL A 477 -11.97 -16.03 -19.26
CA VAL A 477 -12.04 -15.70 -20.70
C VAL A 477 -11.16 -16.67 -21.47
N GLY A 478 -11.74 -17.44 -22.37
CA GLY A 478 -11.01 -18.43 -23.14
C GLY A 478 -11.90 -19.18 -24.14
N ASP A 479 -11.40 -20.31 -24.62
CA ASP A 479 -12.12 -21.24 -25.49
C ASP A 479 -12.67 -22.46 -24.69
N ALA A 480 -13.25 -23.43 -25.38
CA ALA A 480 -13.84 -24.61 -24.74
C ALA A 480 -12.79 -25.52 -24.06
N ALA A 481 -11.60 -25.58 -24.61
CA ALA A 481 -10.52 -26.44 -24.11
C ALA A 481 -9.68 -25.71 -23.03
N ARG A 482 -9.64 -24.38 -23.12
CA ARG A 482 -8.84 -23.50 -22.24
C ARG A 482 -9.74 -22.37 -21.75
N PRO A 483 -10.49 -22.59 -20.66
CA PRO A 483 -11.56 -21.67 -20.23
C PRO A 483 -11.07 -20.38 -19.58
N ASP A 484 -9.81 -20.32 -19.16
CA ASP A 484 -9.26 -19.17 -18.44
C ASP A 484 -8.13 -18.50 -19.21
N SER A 485 -7.86 -17.25 -18.88
CA SER A 485 -6.66 -16.50 -19.30
C SER A 485 -6.02 -15.82 -18.09
N VAL A 486 -4.79 -15.35 -18.25
CA VAL A 486 -4.05 -14.67 -17.21
C VAL A 486 -3.80 -13.22 -17.59
N VAL A 487 -3.93 -12.32 -16.63
CA VAL A 487 -3.51 -10.92 -16.75
C VAL A 487 -2.31 -10.68 -15.85
N LEU A 488 -1.27 -10.10 -16.42
CA LEU A 488 -0.05 -9.66 -15.74
C LEU A 488 -0.18 -8.18 -15.38
N ARG A 489 -0.03 -7.83 -14.09
CA ARG A 489 -0.16 -6.46 -13.61
C ARG A 489 1.01 -6.04 -12.72
N PRO A 490 2.21 -5.86 -13.24
CA PRO A 490 3.28 -5.27 -12.44
C PRO A 490 3.01 -3.78 -12.21
N VAL A 491 3.13 -3.36 -10.97
CA VAL A 491 2.91 -1.97 -10.57
C VAL A 491 4.03 -1.49 -9.65
N ASP A 492 4.39 -0.22 -9.81
CA ASP A 492 5.22 0.50 -8.88
C ASP A 492 4.38 1.51 -8.09
N SER A 493 4.65 1.61 -6.80
CA SER A 493 3.94 2.49 -5.87
C SER A 493 4.78 2.73 -4.63
N VAL A 494 4.60 3.88 -3.99
CA VAL A 494 5.25 4.20 -2.72
C VAL A 494 4.32 3.88 -1.54
N ASP A 495 3.06 4.24 -1.66
CA ASP A 495 2.07 4.22 -0.57
C ASP A 495 0.81 3.39 -0.87
N GLY A 496 0.68 2.88 -2.09
CA GLY A 496 -0.52 2.19 -2.57
C GLY A 496 -1.70 3.12 -2.89
N MET A 497 -1.62 4.41 -2.64
CA MET A 497 -2.66 5.39 -3.01
C MET A 497 -2.66 5.65 -4.51
N THR A 498 -1.47 5.83 -5.07
CA THR A 498 -1.24 5.88 -6.52
C THR A 498 -0.34 4.73 -6.92
N ALA A 499 -0.49 4.22 -8.14
CA ALA A 499 0.38 3.18 -8.67
C ALA A 499 0.54 3.33 -10.19
N ASN A 500 1.77 3.22 -10.64
CA ASN A 500 2.11 3.23 -12.05
C ASN A 500 2.19 1.79 -12.56
N ALA A 501 1.56 1.50 -13.70
CA ALA A 501 1.83 0.27 -14.42
C ALA A 501 3.29 0.31 -14.90
N VAL A 502 4.02 -0.77 -14.71
CA VAL A 502 5.44 -0.87 -15.09
C VAL A 502 5.57 -1.75 -16.32
N LEU A 503 6.29 -1.28 -17.33
CA LEU A 503 6.54 -2.09 -18.52
C LEU A 503 7.70 -3.06 -18.30
N MET A 504 7.48 -4.29 -18.75
CA MET A 504 8.46 -5.36 -18.73
C MET A 504 9.21 -5.42 -20.06
N GLU A 505 10.48 -5.78 -20.02
CA GLU A 505 11.26 -6.04 -21.21
C GLU A 505 10.61 -7.16 -22.05
N ARG A 506 10.51 -6.93 -23.34
CA ARG A 506 9.83 -7.84 -24.26
C ARG A 506 10.33 -9.29 -24.17
N ARG A 507 11.62 -9.48 -24.05
CA ARG A 507 12.23 -10.82 -23.94
C ARG A 507 11.77 -11.59 -22.70
N LEU A 508 11.65 -10.90 -21.57
CA LEU A 508 11.14 -11.50 -20.33
C LEU A 508 9.65 -11.82 -20.45
N LEU A 509 8.89 -10.89 -21.05
CA LEU A 509 7.46 -11.06 -21.26
C LEU A 509 7.15 -12.24 -22.19
N ASP A 510 7.91 -12.40 -23.27
CA ASP A 510 7.76 -13.53 -24.21
C ASP A 510 8.07 -14.88 -23.53
N ARG A 511 9.16 -14.95 -22.74
CA ARG A 511 9.49 -16.13 -21.96
C ARG A 511 8.39 -16.46 -20.95
N MET A 512 7.92 -15.47 -20.21
CA MET A 512 6.86 -15.63 -19.21
C MET A 512 5.56 -16.10 -19.86
N SER A 513 5.17 -15.49 -20.97
CA SER A 513 3.95 -15.86 -21.70
C SER A 513 4.01 -17.28 -22.27
N ALA A 514 5.17 -17.70 -22.78
CA ALA A 514 5.35 -19.05 -23.29
C ALA A 514 5.21 -20.12 -22.17
N GLU A 515 5.81 -19.87 -20.99
CA GLU A 515 5.66 -20.77 -19.85
C GLU A 515 4.21 -20.79 -19.30
N LEU A 516 3.55 -19.64 -19.23
CA LEU A 516 2.15 -19.55 -18.79
C LEU A 516 1.22 -20.31 -19.74
N LEU A 517 1.37 -20.14 -21.05
CA LEU A 517 0.54 -20.84 -22.03
C LEU A 517 0.80 -22.36 -22.08
N SER A 518 1.90 -22.84 -21.54
CA SER A 518 2.14 -24.28 -21.37
C SER A 518 1.30 -24.90 -20.25
N LEU A 519 0.73 -24.08 -19.36
CA LEU A 519 -0.18 -24.56 -18.32
C LEU A 519 -1.53 -24.97 -18.92
N GLY A 520 -2.01 -26.14 -18.54
CA GLY A 520 -3.32 -26.62 -18.97
C GLY A 520 -4.46 -25.67 -18.55
N GLY A 521 -5.38 -25.41 -19.48
CA GLY A 521 -6.57 -24.59 -19.23
C GLY A 521 -6.38 -23.09 -19.39
N LEU A 522 -5.17 -22.61 -19.74
CA LEU A 522 -4.92 -21.19 -20.09
C LEU A 522 -4.99 -20.95 -21.60
N CYS A 523 -5.79 -19.96 -22.00
CA CYS A 523 -6.03 -19.59 -23.38
C CYS A 523 -5.16 -18.43 -23.86
N ALA A 524 -5.01 -17.39 -23.06
CA ALA A 524 -4.29 -16.16 -23.42
C ALA A 524 -3.56 -15.55 -22.21
N VAL A 525 -2.58 -14.72 -22.52
CA VAL A 525 -1.88 -13.86 -21.57
C VAL A 525 -2.10 -12.42 -22.00
N PHE A 526 -2.61 -11.62 -21.07
CA PHE A 526 -2.80 -10.17 -21.21
C PHE A 526 -1.85 -9.43 -20.28
N TYR A 527 -1.60 -8.18 -20.61
CA TYR A 527 -0.81 -7.25 -19.80
C TYR A 527 -1.62 -6.00 -19.48
N ASP A 528 -1.70 -5.63 -18.21
CA ASP A 528 -2.46 -4.47 -17.75
C ASP A 528 -1.61 -3.20 -17.86
N LEU A 529 -2.10 -2.23 -18.65
CA LEU A 529 -1.43 -0.98 -18.95
C LEU A 529 -1.90 0.19 -18.08
N THR A 530 -2.85 -0.03 -17.17
CA THR A 530 -3.59 1.03 -16.51
C THR A 530 -2.93 1.48 -15.21
N HIS A 531 -2.80 2.79 -15.01
CA HIS A 531 -2.38 3.38 -13.74
C HIS A 531 -3.49 3.36 -12.68
N LYS A 532 -3.13 3.58 -11.43
CA LYS A 532 -4.05 3.89 -10.36
C LYS A 532 -3.88 5.36 -9.95
N PRO A 533 -4.91 6.21 -10.04
CA PRO A 533 -6.20 5.98 -10.67
C PRO A 533 -6.10 5.88 -12.21
N PRO A 534 -7.13 5.46 -12.99
CA PRO A 534 -8.49 5.10 -12.54
C PRO A 534 -8.67 3.64 -12.11
N ALA A 535 -7.74 2.74 -12.46
CA ALA A 535 -7.78 1.36 -11.98
C ALA A 535 -7.33 1.25 -10.51
N THR A 536 -7.68 0.16 -9.86
CA THR A 536 -7.09 -0.24 -8.58
C THR A 536 -5.89 -1.18 -8.79
N ILE A 537 -5.11 -1.46 -7.75
CA ILE A 537 -4.02 -2.43 -7.82
C ILE A 537 -4.59 -3.83 -8.01
N GLU A 538 -5.52 -4.24 -7.16
CA GLU A 538 -6.26 -5.49 -7.34
C GLU A 538 -7.39 -5.32 -8.37
N TRP A 539 -7.87 -6.44 -8.93
CA TRP A 539 -8.89 -6.44 -9.99
C TRP A 539 -10.32 -6.60 -9.46
N GLU A 540 -10.46 -7.16 -8.25
CA GLU A 540 -11.70 -7.26 -7.49
C GLU A 540 -11.59 -6.62 -6.10
#